data_c6f5487ecf58d6c040abdc5222b7688d
#
_entry.id   c6f5487ecf58d6c040abdc5222b7688d
#
_cell.length_a   1.000
_cell.length_b   1.000
_cell.length_c   1.000
_cell.angle_alpha   90.00
_cell.angle_beta   90.00
_cell.angle_gamma   90.00
#
_symmetry.space_group_name_H-M   'P 1'
#
loop_
_entity.id
_entity.type
_entity.pdbx_description
1 polymer ?
#
loop_
_entity_poly.entity_id
_entity_poly.type
_entity_poly.pdbx_seq_one_letter_code
_entity_poly.pdbx_strand_id
1 'polypeptide(L)'
;PNADNAVAAALDDNFSAEERAEIERFAGTIDVTNPDHVMLYGADAQKKVSEFADSILNTVKNTDSGEVGDILTNLITELKSFEGSTQKPKGLRGLFFNAKAQLAAVQARYDAVSQNVETISASLEQHQIQLLKDVAMFNRLYEMNLTYFRELSMYIMAGEMRLKEIREGDLEKLRAKAAETGDALDAQAAKDLADQCDRFEKKLHDLKLTRQVALQMAPQIRMLQNNNALLVERIQSTLVNTLP
;
A
#
# COMPACT_ATOMS: atom_id res chain seq x y z
N PRO A 1 -4.91 20.04 -5.54
CA PRO A 1 -4.21 19.66 -4.34
C PRO A 1 -3.66 18.26 -4.58
N ASN A 2 -2.31 18.12 -4.61
CA ASN A 2 -1.63 16.87 -4.88
C ASN A 2 -2.04 15.84 -3.84
N ALA A 3 -2.36 14.61 -4.29
CA ALA A 3 -2.65 13.47 -3.42
C ALA A 3 -1.52 13.23 -2.41
N ASP A 4 -0.26 13.53 -2.78
CA ASP A 4 0.91 13.46 -1.93
C ASP A 4 0.86 14.42 -0.73
N ASN A 5 0.28 15.61 -0.89
CA ASN A 5 0.08 16.56 0.22
C ASN A 5 -1.02 16.11 1.20
N ALA A 6 -2.05 15.42 0.70
CA ALA A 6 -3.09 14.87 1.56
C ALA A 6 -2.57 13.65 2.36
N VAL A 7 -1.69 12.85 1.76
CA VAL A 7 -1.00 11.73 2.44
C VAL A 7 -0.06 12.27 3.51
N ALA A 8 0.75 13.28 3.19
CA ALA A 8 1.65 13.91 4.15
C ALA A 8 0.88 14.55 5.33
N ALA A 9 -0.24 15.23 5.04
CA ALA A 9 -1.09 15.84 6.08
C ALA A 9 -1.84 14.80 6.94
N ALA A 10 -2.23 13.65 6.37
CA ALA A 10 -2.85 12.54 7.12
C ALA A 10 -1.83 11.75 7.95
N LEU A 11 -0.55 11.83 7.57
CA LEU A 11 0.59 11.20 8.22
C LEU A 11 1.37 12.18 9.13
N ASP A 12 0.93 13.44 9.22
CA ASP A 12 1.52 14.41 10.14
C ASP A 12 1.19 14.02 11.60
N ASP A 13 2.17 14.18 12.50
CA ASP A 13 2.03 13.88 13.95
C ASP A 13 1.04 14.85 14.67
N ASN A 14 0.02 15.35 13.93
CA ASN A 14 -1.03 16.21 14.44
C ASN A 14 -2.07 15.39 15.23
N PHE A 15 -1.76 15.16 16.50
CA PHE A 15 -2.70 14.56 17.42
C PHE A 15 -3.69 15.61 17.97
N SER A 16 -4.96 15.22 18.12
CA SER A 16 -5.95 16.04 18.79
C SER A 16 -5.58 16.27 20.25
N ALA A 17 -6.21 17.23 20.92
CA ALA A 17 -5.99 17.49 22.34
C ALA A 17 -6.32 16.27 23.21
N GLU A 18 -7.34 15.50 22.83
CA GLU A 18 -7.75 14.27 23.53
C GLU A 18 -6.71 13.17 23.37
N GLU A 19 -6.20 12.96 22.15
CA GLU A 19 -5.14 11.99 21.88
C GLU A 19 -3.83 12.36 22.58
N ARG A 20 -3.47 13.64 22.62
CA ARG A 20 -2.30 14.11 23.38
C ARG A 20 -2.43 13.82 24.87
N ALA A 21 -3.60 14.05 25.45
CA ALA A 21 -3.86 13.74 26.85
C ALA A 21 -3.79 12.23 27.13
N GLU A 22 -4.18 11.40 26.17
CA GLU A 22 -4.04 9.94 26.26
C GLU A 22 -2.58 9.51 26.16
N ILE A 23 -1.82 10.09 25.22
CA ILE A 23 -0.38 9.86 25.06
C ILE A 23 0.37 10.26 26.35
N GLU A 24 0.05 11.39 26.96
CA GLU A 24 0.64 11.85 28.23
C GLU A 24 0.36 10.88 29.36
N ARG A 25 -0.89 10.44 29.52
CA ARG A 25 -1.27 9.42 30.51
C ARG A 25 -0.52 8.11 30.31
N PHE A 26 -0.42 7.67 29.07
CA PHE A 26 0.30 6.45 28.73
C PHE A 26 1.82 6.61 28.99
N ALA A 27 2.41 7.75 28.65
CA ALA A 27 3.82 8.04 28.92
C ALA A 27 4.16 7.88 30.40
N GLY A 28 3.26 8.31 31.32
CA GLY A 28 3.43 8.14 32.78
C GLY A 28 3.46 6.68 33.24
N THR A 29 2.96 5.74 32.45
CA THR A 29 2.97 4.30 32.78
C THR A 29 4.23 3.56 32.31
N ILE A 30 5.09 4.22 31.52
CA ILE A 30 6.29 3.59 30.94
C ILE A 30 7.38 3.47 31.98
N ASP A 31 7.79 2.23 32.27
CA ASP A 31 8.91 1.92 33.15
C ASP A 31 10.15 1.54 32.33
N VAL A 32 11.09 2.48 32.19
CA VAL A 32 12.34 2.26 31.46
C VAL A 32 13.36 1.42 32.26
N THR A 33 13.11 1.24 33.57
CA THR A 33 14.01 0.47 34.43
C THR A 33 13.76 -1.04 34.34
N ASN A 34 12.58 -1.43 33.81
CA ASN A 34 12.23 -2.82 33.57
C ASN A 34 12.64 -3.25 32.16
N PRO A 35 13.64 -4.14 31.99
CA PRO A 35 14.11 -4.59 30.68
C PRO A 35 13.03 -5.26 29.82
N ASP A 36 12.09 -5.99 30.44
CA ASP A 36 11.00 -6.66 29.72
C ASP A 36 9.99 -5.63 29.16
N HIS A 37 9.67 -4.59 29.93
CA HIS A 37 8.84 -3.49 29.43
C HIS A 37 9.49 -2.78 28.25
N VAL A 38 10.80 -2.51 28.31
CA VAL A 38 11.55 -1.88 27.21
C VAL A 38 11.56 -2.78 25.98
N MET A 39 11.79 -4.09 26.13
CA MET A 39 11.82 -5.03 25.02
C MET A 39 10.46 -5.15 24.32
N LEU A 40 9.38 -5.21 25.09
CA LEU A 40 8.01 -5.37 24.59
C LEU A 40 7.36 -4.06 24.14
N TYR A 41 7.99 -2.91 24.44
CA TYR A 41 7.43 -1.61 24.11
C TYR A 41 7.17 -1.45 22.63
N GLY A 42 5.90 -1.27 22.24
CA GLY A 42 5.47 -1.13 20.84
C GLY A 42 5.70 -2.36 19.96
N ALA A 43 6.05 -3.53 20.56
CA ALA A 43 6.37 -4.74 19.79
C ALA A 43 5.18 -5.23 18.95
N ASP A 44 3.96 -5.16 19.47
CA ASP A 44 2.76 -5.56 18.74
C ASP A 44 2.47 -4.63 17.56
N ALA A 45 2.62 -3.32 17.74
CA ALA A 45 2.47 -2.35 16.66
C ALA A 45 3.54 -2.55 15.58
N GLN A 46 4.78 -2.83 15.97
CA GLN A 46 5.88 -3.13 15.08
C GLN A 46 5.63 -4.42 14.27
N LYS A 47 5.14 -5.47 14.93
CA LYS A 47 4.78 -6.74 14.30
C LYS A 47 3.67 -6.57 13.25
N LYS A 48 2.59 -5.84 13.60
CA LYS A 48 1.49 -5.53 12.67
C LYS A 48 1.98 -4.87 11.38
N VAL A 49 2.89 -3.89 11.49
CA VAL A 49 3.45 -3.21 10.31
C VAL A 49 4.31 -4.16 9.48
N SER A 50 5.12 -5.01 10.11
CA SER A 50 5.98 -5.96 9.39
C SER A 50 5.15 -7.01 8.63
N GLU A 51 4.16 -7.60 9.27
CA GLU A 51 3.24 -8.58 8.65
C GLU A 51 2.43 -7.92 7.51
N PHE A 52 2.01 -6.68 7.71
CA PHE A 52 1.32 -5.89 6.70
C PHE A 52 2.22 -5.60 5.49
N ALA A 53 3.48 -5.21 5.71
CA ALA A 53 4.44 -4.97 4.64
C ALA A 53 4.68 -6.22 3.80
N ASP A 54 4.85 -7.38 4.44
CA ASP A 54 5.00 -8.66 3.76
C ASP A 54 3.76 -9.02 2.93
N SER A 55 2.56 -8.76 3.45
CA SER A 55 1.29 -8.96 2.73
C SER A 55 1.20 -8.08 1.48
N ILE A 56 1.55 -6.80 1.58
CA ILE A 56 1.58 -5.88 0.44
C ILE A 56 2.59 -6.32 -0.61
N LEU A 57 3.81 -6.69 -0.20
CA LEU A 57 4.84 -7.17 -1.13
C LEU A 57 4.40 -8.43 -1.88
N ASN A 58 3.72 -9.36 -1.21
CA ASN A 58 3.17 -10.55 -1.85
C ASN A 58 2.03 -10.20 -2.82
N THR A 59 1.16 -9.27 -2.46
CA THR A 59 0.09 -8.78 -3.34
C THR A 59 0.67 -8.12 -4.60
N VAL A 60 1.69 -7.26 -4.46
CA VAL A 60 2.38 -6.63 -5.60
C VAL A 60 2.99 -7.66 -6.55
N LYS A 61 3.64 -8.69 -6.01
CA LYS A 61 4.25 -9.76 -6.84
C LYS A 61 3.22 -10.58 -7.60
N ASN A 62 2.02 -10.75 -7.06
CA ASN A 62 0.95 -11.55 -7.64
C ASN A 62 -0.01 -10.76 -8.52
N THR A 63 0.10 -9.43 -8.58
CA THR A 63 -0.73 -8.58 -9.44
C THR A 63 -0.14 -8.59 -10.85
N ASP A 64 -0.67 -9.48 -11.69
CA ASP A 64 -0.30 -9.56 -13.11
C ASP A 64 -1.15 -8.59 -13.95
N SER A 65 -0.60 -7.40 -14.18
CA SER A 65 -1.22 -6.39 -15.05
C SER A 65 -1.02 -6.69 -16.55
N GLY A 66 -0.21 -7.69 -16.89
CA GLY A 66 0.13 -8.07 -18.28
C GLY A 66 -1.03 -8.77 -18.95
N GLU A 67 -1.74 -9.66 -18.25
CA GLU A 67 -2.82 -10.47 -18.81
C GLU A 67 -3.94 -9.62 -19.43
N VAL A 68 -4.38 -8.56 -18.75
CA VAL A 68 -5.39 -7.63 -19.29
C VAL A 68 -4.89 -6.90 -20.52
N GLY A 69 -3.62 -6.51 -20.55
CA GLY A 69 -2.99 -5.90 -21.72
C GLY A 69 -2.99 -6.82 -22.93
N ASP A 70 -2.69 -8.09 -22.73
CA ASP A 70 -2.69 -9.13 -23.77
C ASP A 70 -4.10 -9.39 -24.32
N ILE A 71 -5.10 -9.48 -23.44
CA ILE A 71 -6.51 -9.64 -23.82
C ILE A 71 -7.00 -8.46 -24.67
N LEU A 72 -6.70 -7.21 -24.26
CA LEU A 72 -7.03 -5.99 -25.01
C LEU A 72 -6.33 -5.97 -26.39
N THR A 73 -5.07 -6.40 -26.45
CA THR A 73 -4.30 -6.48 -27.69
C THR A 73 -4.90 -7.51 -28.64
N ASN A 74 -5.30 -8.67 -28.13
CA ASN A 74 -5.95 -9.74 -28.89
C ASN A 74 -7.29 -9.24 -29.48
N LEU A 75 -8.11 -8.54 -28.70
CA LEU A 75 -9.38 -7.97 -29.17
C LEU A 75 -9.17 -7.00 -30.33
N ILE A 76 -8.22 -6.05 -30.18
CA ILE A 76 -7.89 -5.09 -31.23
C ILE A 76 -7.39 -5.80 -32.49
N THR A 77 -6.62 -6.88 -32.34
CA THR A 77 -6.07 -7.65 -33.47
C THR A 77 -7.18 -8.39 -34.20
N GLU A 78 -8.11 -9.01 -33.50
CA GLU A 78 -9.28 -9.68 -34.12
C GLU A 78 -10.13 -8.68 -34.91
N LEU A 79 -10.43 -7.51 -34.36
CA LEU A 79 -11.21 -6.47 -35.05
C LEU A 79 -10.49 -5.95 -36.31
N LYS A 80 -9.18 -5.68 -36.21
CA LYS A 80 -8.39 -5.25 -37.40
C LYS A 80 -8.29 -6.33 -38.48
N SER A 81 -8.23 -7.61 -38.09
CA SER A 81 -8.20 -8.71 -39.05
C SER A 81 -9.51 -8.82 -39.82
N PHE A 82 -10.63 -8.48 -39.21
CA PHE A 82 -11.93 -8.41 -39.84
C PHE A 82 -12.03 -7.24 -40.86
N GLU A 83 -11.63 -6.02 -40.44
CA GLU A 83 -11.61 -4.83 -41.35
C GLU A 83 -10.74 -5.06 -42.60
N GLY A 84 -9.55 -5.63 -42.40
CA GLY A 84 -8.63 -5.94 -43.52
C GLY A 84 -9.16 -6.98 -44.49
N SER A 85 -10.08 -7.86 -44.07
CA SER A 85 -10.63 -8.94 -44.89
C SER A 85 -11.86 -8.54 -45.73
N THR A 86 -12.46 -7.38 -45.43
CA THR A 86 -13.61 -6.82 -46.16
C THR A 86 -13.19 -6.02 -47.42
N GLN A 87 -11.88 -5.78 -47.61
CA GLN A 87 -11.38 -5.15 -48.82
C GLN A 87 -11.54 -6.07 -50.02
N LYS A 88 -12.32 -5.64 -51.03
CA LYS A 88 -12.54 -6.35 -52.29
C LYS A 88 -11.21 -6.60 -52.99
N PRO A 89 -10.95 -7.83 -53.51
CA PRO A 89 -9.77 -8.09 -54.30
C PRO A 89 -9.79 -7.23 -55.56
N LYS A 90 -8.83 -6.33 -55.72
CA LYS A 90 -8.61 -5.51 -56.90
C LYS A 90 -7.96 -6.39 -57.97
N GLY A 91 -8.73 -6.78 -59.02
CA GLY A 91 -8.18 -7.47 -60.18
C GLY A 91 -9.22 -8.31 -60.96
N LEU A 92 -8.90 -8.68 -62.22
CA LEU A 92 -9.70 -9.50 -63.16
C LEU A 92 -10.10 -10.90 -62.62
N ARG A 93 -9.58 -11.35 -61.49
CA ARG A 93 -9.98 -12.60 -60.83
C ARG A 93 -11.35 -12.53 -60.15
N GLY A 94 -11.94 -11.35 -59.98
CA GLY A 94 -13.26 -11.15 -59.39
C GLY A 94 -14.46 -11.52 -60.25
N LEU A 95 -14.25 -11.78 -61.55
CA LEU A 95 -15.33 -12.02 -62.51
C LEU A 95 -15.88 -13.46 -62.50
N PHE A 96 -15.20 -14.42 -61.87
CA PHE A 96 -15.61 -15.84 -61.82
C PHE A 96 -16.03 -16.34 -60.44
N PHE A 97 -16.18 -15.47 -59.47
CA PHE A 97 -16.57 -15.88 -58.11
C PHE A 97 -18.09 -16.01 -57.97
N ASN A 98 -18.50 -17.16 -57.53
CA ASN A 98 -19.90 -17.48 -57.21
C ASN A 98 -20.34 -16.58 -56.02
N ALA A 99 -21.18 -15.59 -56.28
CA ALA A 99 -21.61 -14.58 -55.28
C ALA A 99 -22.20 -15.21 -54.01
N LYS A 100 -22.84 -16.39 -54.18
CA LYS A 100 -23.41 -17.17 -53.07
C LYS A 100 -22.37 -17.79 -52.14
N ALA A 101 -21.27 -18.30 -52.71
CA ALA A 101 -20.16 -18.86 -51.94
C ALA A 101 -19.34 -17.77 -51.19
N GLN A 102 -19.23 -16.59 -51.79
CA GLN A 102 -18.56 -15.46 -51.20
C GLN A 102 -19.36 -14.87 -50.04
N LEU A 103 -20.70 -14.80 -50.19
CA LEU A 103 -21.59 -14.36 -49.09
C LEU A 103 -21.54 -15.33 -47.90
N ALA A 104 -21.58 -16.65 -48.17
CA ALA A 104 -21.47 -17.67 -47.12
C ALA A 104 -20.11 -17.66 -46.41
N ALA A 105 -19.01 -17.40 -47.14
CA ALA A 105 -17.67 -17.29 -46.59
C ALA A 105 -17.52 -16.03 -45.72
N VAL A 106 -18.11 -14.88 -46.12
CA VAL A 106 -18.15 -13.66 -45.30
C VAL A 106 -18.99 -13.87 -44.04
N GLN A 107 -20.14 -14.54 -44.18
CA GLN A 107 -21.02 -14.80 -43.04
C GLN A 107 -20.36 -15.73 -42.03
N ALA A 108 -19.75 -16.85 -42.46
CA ALA A 108 -19.03 -17.76 -41.59
C ALA A 108 -17.85 -17.09 -40.86
N ARG A 109 -17.19 -16.13 -41.55
CA ARG A 109 -16.12 -15.34 -40.93
C ARG A 109 -16.66 -14.33 -39.94
N TYR A 110 -17.77 -13.68 -40.25
CA TYR A 110 -18.46 -12.76 -39.31
C TYR A 110 -18.87 -13.51 -38.03
N ASP A 111 -19.50 -14.69 -38.19
CA ASP A 111 -19.94 -15.49 -37.03
C ASP A 111 -18.74 -15.94 -36.19
N ALA A 112 -17.63 -16.34 -36.79
CA ALA A 112 -16.42 -16.74 -36.05
C ALA A 112 -15.79 -15.55 -35.28
N VAL A 113 -15.67 -14.36 -35.92
CA VAL A 113 -15.14 -13.15 -35.26
C VAL A 113 -16.10 -12.68 -34.19
N SER A 114 -17.41 -12.69 -34.40
CA SER A 114 -18.42 -12.34 -33.40
C SER A 114 -18.30 -13.21 -32.17
N GLN A 115 -18.16 -14.53 -32.35
CA GLN A 115 -18.02 -15.47 -31.24
C GLN A 115 -16.69 -15.26 -30.46
N ASN A 116 -15.59 -14.95 -31.16
CA ASN A 116 -14.32 -14.61 -30.51
C ASN A 116 -14.42 -13.30 -29.73
N VAL A 117 -15.05 -12.28 -30.31
CA VAL A 117 -15.28 -10.98 -29.65
C VAL A 117 -16.14 -11.14 -28.40
N GLU A 118 -17.22 -11.91 -28.46
CA GLU A 118 -18.07 -12.22 -27.29
C GLU A 118 -17.28 -12.93 -26.19
N THR A 119 -16.45 -13.93 -26.53
CA THR A 119 -15.61 -14.65 -25.57
C THR A 119 -14.59 -13.73 -24.91
N ILE A 120 -13.93 -12.87 -25.68
CA ILE A 120 -12.94 -11.91 -25.20
C ILE A 120 -13.64 -10.85 -24.31
N SER A 121 -14.81 -10.36 -24.74
CA SER A 121 -15.60 -9.39 -23.95
C SER A 121 -16.02 -9.95 -22.61
N ALA A 122 -16.50 -11.20 -22.55
CA ALA A 122 -16.85 -11.87 -21.30
C ALA A 122 -15.63 -12.03 -20.37
N SER A 123 -14.45 -12.34 -20.94
CA SER A 123 -13.20 -12.40 -20.17
C SER A 123 -12.82 -11.02 -19.61
N LEU A 124 -12.92 -9.97 -20.42
CA LEU A 124 -12.65 -8.58 -19.98
C LEU A 124 -13.60 -8.12 -18.86
N GLU A 125 -14.89 -8.48 -18.95
CA GLU A 125 -15.87 -8.19 -17.89
C GLU A 125 -15.49 -8.87 -16.56
N GLN A 126 -15.04 -10.12 -16.61
CA GLN A 126 -14.58 -10.84 -15.42
C GLN A 126 -13.34 -10.18 -14.80
N HIS A 127 -12.36 -9.79 -15.64
CA HIS A 127 -11.18 -9.05 -15.17
C HIS A 127 -11.57 -7.68 -14.59
N GLN A 128 -12.52 -6.98 -15.20
CA GLN A 128 -13.02 -5.71 -14.68
C GLN A 128 -13.60 -5.86 -13.27
N ILE A 129 -14.42 -6.89 -13.05
CA ILE A 129 -14.99 -7.19 -11.72
C ILE A 129 -13.88 -7.48 -10.70
N GLN A 130 -12.85 -8.26 -11.09
CA GLN A 130 -11.73 -8.55 -10.21
C GLN A 130 -10.94 -7.29 -9.88
N LEU A 131 -10.60 -6.46 -10.87
CA LEU A 131 -9.88 -5.19 -10.67
C LEU A 131 -10.67 -4.22 -9.77
N LEU A 132 -12.00 -4.17 -9.87
CA LEU A 132 -12.83 -3.36 -8.96
C LEU A 132 -12.77 -3.86 -7.52
N LYS A 133 -12.74 -5.17 -7.30
CA LYS A 133 -12.52 -5.76 -5.96
C LYS A 133 -11.14 -5.41 -5.43
N ASP A 134 -10.12 -5.46 -6.28
CA ASP A 134 -8.75 -5.11 -5.91
C ASP A 134 -8.63 -3.62 -5.55
N VAL A 135 -9.28 -2.72 -6.29
CA VAL A 135 -9.35 -1.28 -5.97
C VAL A 135 -9.97 -1.07 -4.57
N ALA A 136 -11.07 -1.78 -4.27
CA ALA A 136 -11.71 -1.71 -2.96
C ALA A 136 -10.80 -2.27 -1.85
N MET A 137 -10.10 -3.38 -2.13
CA MET A 137 -9.11 -3.98 -1.23
C MET A 137 -7.96 -3.00 -0.95
N PHE A 138 -7.38 -2.36 -1.98
CA PHE A 138 -6.30 -1.39 -1.81
C PHE A 138 -6.73 -0.16 -1.01
N ASN A 139 -7.98 0.30 -1.14
CA ASN A 139 -8.52 1.33 -0.26
C ASN A 139 -8.46 0.91 1.20
N ARG A 140 -8.93 -0.30 1.50
CA ARG A 140 -8.92 -0.83 2.87
C ARG A 140 -7.49 -1.00 3.40
N LEU A 141 -6.57 -1.48 2.58
CA LEU A 141 -5.16 -1.63 2.95
C LEU A 141 -4.52 -0.26 3.23
N TYR A 142 -4.87 0.77 2.47
CA TYR A 142 -4.41 2.13 2.71
C TYR A 142 -4.88 2.64 4.08
N GLU A 143 -6.16 2.51 4.42
CA GLU A 143 -6.70 2.92 5.72
C GLU A 143 -6.07 2.14 6.89
N MET A 144 -5.83 0.83 6.71
CA MET A 144 -5.11 0.03 7.70
C MET A 144 -3.68 0.53 7.90
N ASN A 145 -2.98 0.86 6.83
CA ASN A 145 -1.62 1.41 6.89
C ASN A 145 -1.57 2.73 7.67
N LEU A 146 -2.54 3.63 7.43
CA LEU A 146 -2.66 4.87 8.19
C LEU A 146 -2.88 4.60 9.69
N THR A 147 -3.71 3.64 10.02
CA THR A 147 -3.98 3.24 11.41
C THR A 147 -2.69 2.74 12.09
N TYR A 148 -1.93 1.88 11.44
CA TYR A 148 -0.66 1.37 11.98
C TYR A 148 0.41 2.45 12.12
N PHE A 149 0.51 3.34 11.14
CA PHE A 149 1.39 4.50 11.23
C PHE A 149 1.05 5.36 12.44
N ARG A 150 -0.24 5.63 12.66
CA ARG A 150 -0.72 6.45 13.78
C ARG A 150 -0.45 5.76 15.12
N GLU A 151 -0.71 4.46 15.23
CA GLU A 151 -0.42 3.66 16.43
C GLU A 151 1.07 3.74 16.80
N LEU A 152 1.98 3.53 15.82
CA LEU A 152 3.42 3.68 16.04
C LEU A 152 3.83 5.10 16.45
N SER A 153 3.23 6.12 15.82
CA SER A 153 3.50 7.52 16.16
C SER A 153 3.11 7.85 17.62
N MET A 154 1.99 7.29 18.09
CA MET A 154 1.59 7.43 19.50
C MET A 154 2.60 6.79 20.46
N TYR A 155 3.06 5.56 20.17
CA TYR A 155 4.10 4.90 20.96
C TYR A 155 5.40 5.71 20.97
N ILE A 156 5.85 6.20 19.83
CA ILE A 156 7.07 6.98 19.70
C ILE A 156 6.96 8.27 20.54
N MET A 157 5.86 9.02 20.39
CA MET A 157 5.63 10.26 21.13
C MET A 157 5.60 10.04 22.64
N ALA A 158 4.83 9.05 23.11
CA ALA A 158 4.76 8.72 24.55
C ALA A 158 6.14 8.33 25.11
N GLY A 159 6.89 7.51 24.37
CA GLY A 159 8.23 7.09 24.75
C GLY A 159 9.22 8.25 24.78
N GLU A 160 9.19 9.17 23.82
CA GLU A 160 10.04 10.37 23.81
C GLU A 160 9.73 11.30 24.96
N MET A 161 8.44 11.52 25.25
CA MET A 161 8.01 12.32 26.40
C MET A 161 8.54 11.72 27.72
N ARG A 162 8.37 10.40 27.90
CA ARG A 162 8.86 9.73 29.11
C ARG A 162 10.39 9.77 29.23
N LEU A 163 11.09 9.52 28.13
CA LEU A 163 12.55 9.57 28.10
C LEU A 163 13.08 10.97 28.47
N LYS A 164 12.43 12.01 27.94
CA LYS A 164 12.75 13.39 28.26
C LYS A 164 12.53 13.70 29.75
N GLU A 165 11.37 13.32 30.27
CA GLU A 165 11.03 13.52 31.71
C GLU A 165 12.08 12.86 32.62
N ILE A 166 12.46 11.61 32.36
CA ILE A 166 13.44 10.89 33.15
C ILE A 166 14.83 11.55 33.06
N ARG A 167 15.26 11.92 31.84
CA ARG A 167 16.57 12.52 31.60
C ARG A 167 16.68 13.89 32.27
N GLU A 168 15.67 14.75 32.15
CA GLU A 168 15.65 16.11 32.72
C GLU A 168 15.29 16.14 34.23
N GLY A 169 14.66 15.07 34.72
CA GLY A 169 14.23 14.98 36.13
C GLY A 169 15.08 14.00 36.94
N ASP A 170 14.78 12.73 36.91
CA ASP A 170 15.33 11.73 37.82
C ASP A 170 16.82 11.45 37.58
N LEU A 171 17.27 11.44 36.34
CA LEU A 171 18.69 11.26 36.03
C LEU A 171 19.53 12.45 36.51
N GLU A 172 19.05 13.69 36.35
CA GLU A 172 19.78 14.87 36.83
C GLU A 172 19.81 14.91 38.34
N LYS A 173 18.74 14.50 39.05
CA LYS A 173 18.75 14.37 40.55
C LYS A 173 19.79 13.35 41.00
N LEU A 174 19.88 12.18 40.35
CA LEU A 174 20.88 11.16 40.71
C LEU A 174 22.32 11.64 40.44
N ARG A 175 22.54 12.35 39.32
CA ARG A 175 23.85 12.95 39.00
C ARG A 175 24.26 14.01 40.01
N ALA A 176 23.33 14.90 40.38
CA ALA A 176 23.58 15.93 41.41
C ALA A 176 23.92 15.28 42.74
N LYS A 177 23.15 14.27 43.17
CA LYS A 177 23.42 13.52 44.42
C LYS A 177 24.80 12.86 44.40
N ALA A 178 25.17 12.18 43.31
CA ALA A 178 26.48 11.55 43.17
C ALA A 178 27.62 12.57 43.23
N ALA A 179 27.42 13.77 42.68
CA ALA A 179 28.40 14.85 42.74
C ALA A 179 28.54 15.44 44.13
N GLU A 180 27.44 15.51 44.90
CA GLU A 180 27.43 16.01 46.30
C GLU A 180 28.03 15.02 47.29
N THR A 181 27.63 13.74 47.17
CA THR A 181 28.08 12.71 48.13
C THR A 181 29.46 12.15 47.85
N GLY A 182 29.87 12.11 46.57
CA GLY A 182 31.07 11.43 46.12
C GLY A 182 31.00 9.90 46.30
N ASP A 183 29.82 9.35 46.61
CA ASP A 183 29.59 7.93 46.84
C ASP A 183 29.55 7.14 45.55
N ALA A 184 30.30 6.03 45.47
CA ALA A 184 30.35 5.13 44.35
C ALA A 184 28.98 4.50 44.01
N LEU A 185 28.13 4.24 45.03
CA LEU A 185 26.78 3.72 44.83
C LEU A 185 25.85 4.73 44.16
N ASP A 186 25.94 5.99 44.56
CA ASP A 186 25.16 7.06 43.93
C ASP A 186 25.61 7.29 42.47
N ALA A 187 26.91 7.25 42.21
CA ALA A 187 27.46 7.32 40.86
C ALA A 187 27.02 6.12 39.98
N GLN A 188 27.01 4.91 40.58
CA GLN A 188 26.53 3.72 39.86
C GLN A 188 25.02 3.80 39.55
N ALA A 189 24.19 4.27 40.49
CA ALA A 189 22.76 4.46 40.27
C ALA A 189 22.46 5.44 39.12
N ALA A 190 23.19 6.55 39.05
CA ALA A 190 23.08 7.52 37.95
C ALA A 190 23.49 6.90 36.59
N LYS A 191 24.56 6.09 36.58
CA LYS A 191 25.01 5.41 35.40
C LYS A 191 24.02 4.34 34.92
N ASP A 192 23.48 3.54 35.84
CA ASP A 192 22.51 2.48 35.52
C ASP A 192 21.25 3.07 34.90
N LEU A 193 20.73 4.18 35.44
CA LEU A 193 19.58 4.86 34.84
C LEU A 193 19.91 5.45 33.46
N ALA A 194 21.10 6.02 33.28
CA ALA A 194 21.54 6.50 31.97
C ALA A 194 21.59 5.36 30.94
N ASP A 195 22.18 4.22 31.29
CA ASP A 195 22.27 3.03 30.43
C ASP A 195 20.87 2.45 30.08
N GLN A 196 19.90 2.56 31.01
CA GLN A 196 18.51 2.18 30.77
C GLN A 196 17.83 3.15 29.80
N CYS A 197 18.02 4.45 29.97
CA CYS A 197 17.54 5.47 29.04
C CYS A 197 18.07 5.23 27.61
N ASP A 198 19.34 4.92 27.47
CA ASP A 198 19.98 4.68 26.17
C ASP A 198 19.44 3.40 25.50
N ARG A 199 19.13 2.36 26.26
CA ARG A 199 18.45 1.16 25.75
C ARG A 199 17.05 1.46 25.25
N PHE A 200 16.29 2.25 26.01
CA PHE A 200 14.95 2.64 25.60
C PHE A 200 14.97 3.56 24.37
N GLU A 201 15.93 4.48 24.27
CA GLU A 201 16.12 5.32 23.08
C GLU A 201 16.38 4.48 21.82
N LYS A 202 17.21 3.43 21.92
CA LYS A 202 17.41 2.48 20.80
C LYS A 202 16.10 1.81 20.39
N LYS A 203 15.28 1.38 21.35
CA LYS A 203 13.97 0.80 21.05
C LYS A 203 13.04 1.81 20.34
N LEU A 204 13.04 3.09 20.79
CA LEU A 204 12.30 4.14 20.08
C LEU A 204 12.82 4.37 18.65
N HIS A 205 14.13 4.27 18.46
CA HIS A 205 14.72 4.35 17.13
C HIS A 205 14.22 3.21 16.22
N ASP A 206 14.15 1.98 16.71
CA ASP A 206 13.63 0.83 15.97
C ASP A 206 12.14 1.04 15.59
N LEU A 207 11.33 1.61 16.49
CA LEU A 207 9.94 1.96 16.18
C LEU A 207 9.85 3.04 15.10
N LYS A 208 10.74 4.04 15.11
CA LYS A 208 10.81 5.08 14.07
C LYS A 208 11.17 4.48 12.71
N LEU A 209 12.08 3.52 12.65
CA LEU A 209 12.42 2.82 11.40
C LEU A 209 11.21 2.03 10.89
N THR A 210 10.47 1.35 11.76
CA THR A 210 9.25 0.64 11.37
C THR A 210 8.16 1.60 10.90
N ARG A 211 7.98 2.75 11.57
CA ARG A 211 7.07 3.81 11.12
C ARG A 211 7.43 4.33 9.73
N GLN A 212 8.73 4.44 9.42
CA GLN A 212 9.19 4.84 8.11
C GLN A 212 8.80 3.83 7.02
N VAL A 213 8.76 2.54 7.32
CA VAL A 213 8.25 1.52 6.40
C VAL A 213 6.77 1.76 6.10
N ALA A 214 5.93 2.01 7.12
CA ALA A 214 4.52 2.33 6.92
C ALA A 214 4.33 3.59 6.06
N LEU A 215 5.15 4.63 6.28
CA LEU A 215 5.14 5.85 5.47
C LEU A 215 5.44 5.57 3.98
N GLN A 216 6.40 4.71 3.70
CA GLN A 216 6.81 4.36 2.34
C GLN A 216 5.77 3.46 1.62
N MET A 217 5.00 2.66 2.36
CA MET A 217 3.96 1.80 1.78
C MET A 217 2.74 2.59 1.29
N ALA A 218 2.39 3.71 1.91
CA ALA A 218 1.21 4.48 1.56
C ALA A 218 1.14 4.88 0.06
N PRO A 219 2.16 5.52 -0.53
CA PRO A 219 2.15 5.84 -1.96
C PRO A 219 2.18 4.60 -2.86
N GLN A 220 2.82 3.50 -2.44
CA GLN A 220 2.86 2.25 -3.20
C GLN A 220 1.46 1.63 -3.32
N ILE A 221 0.69 1.59 -2.22
CA ILE A 221 -0.70 1.11 -2.21
C ILE A 221 -1.56 1.98 -3.13
N ARG A 222 -1.41 3.31 -3.07
CA ARG A 222 -2.14 4.25 -3.96
C ARG A 222 -1.78 4.07 -5.43
N MET A 223 -0.53 3.82 -5.74
CA MET A 223 -0.09 3.55 -7.11
C MET A 223 -0.75 2.28 -7.67
N LEU A 224 -0.79 1.18 -6.89
CA LEU A 224 -1.46 -0.06 -7.28
C LEU A 224 -2.96 0.17 -7.50
N GLN A 225 -3.61 0.88 -6.59
CA GLN A 225 -5.01 1.25 -6.70
C GLN A 225 -5.31 2.04 -7.98
N ASN A 226 -4.51 3.08 -8.27
CA ASN A 226 -4.67 3.91 -9.45
C ASN A 226 -4.44 3.12 -10.75
N ASN A 227 -3.44 2.24 -10.77
CA ASN A 227 -3.19 1.38 -11.93
C ASN A 227 -4.38 0.47 -12.23
N ASN A 228 -4.96 -0.16 -11.20
CA ASN A 228 -6.14 -1.01 -11.37
C ASN A 228 -7.37 -0.20 -11.81
N ALA A 229 -7.58 0.99 -11.25
CA ALA A 229 -8.66 1.89 -11.68
C ALA A 229 -8.55 2.29 -13.15
N LEU A 230 -7.34 2.63 -13.61
CA LEU A 230 -7.09 2.94 -15.03
C LEU A 230 -7.33 1.75 -15.95
N LEU A 231 -7.00 0.53 -15.51
CA LEU A 231 -7.32 -0.68 -16.28
C LEU A 231 -8.82 -0.92 -16.38
N VAL A 232 -9.57 -0.71 -15.29
CA VAL A 232 -11.05 -0.76 -15.28
C VAL A 232 -11.63 0.21 -16.32
N GLU A 233 -11.18 1.46 -16.32
CA GLU A 233 -11.63 2.47 -17.29
C GLU A 233 -11.32 2.08 -18.74
N ARG A 234 -10.13 1.54 -18.99
CA ARG A 234 -9.73 1.06 -20.32
C ARG A 234 -10.59 -0.11 -20.80
N ILE A 235 -10.85 -1.10 -19.93
CA ILE A 235 -11.72 -2.22 -20.24
C ILE A 235 -13.12 -1.70 -20.58
N GLN A 236 -13.68 -0.84 -19.75
CA GLN A 236 -15.02 -0.28 -19.97
C GLN A 236 -15.12 0.50 -21.27
N SER A 237 -14.13 1.36 -21.56
CA SER A 237 -14.07 2.10 -22.82
C SER A 237 -13.98 1.16 -24.04
N THR A 238 -13.21 0.09 -23.91
CA THR A 238 -13.06 -0.90 -25.00
C THR A 238 -14.37 -1.65 -25.22
N LEU A 239 -15.02 -2.15 -24.17
CA LEU A 239 -16.29 -2.85 -24.27
C LEU A 239 -17.38 -1.99 -24.92
N VAL A 240 -17.52 -0.72 -24.47
CA VAL A 240 -18.53 0.22 -25.03
C VAL A 240 -18.27 0.52 -26.52
N ASN A 241 -17.01 0.61 -26.95
CA ASN A 241 -16.66 0.95 -28.32
C ASN A 241 -16.60 -0.27 -29.27
N THR A 242 -16.63 -1.49 -28.72
CA THR A 242 -16.44 -2.72 -29.49
C THR A 242 -17.73 -3.52 -29.67
N LEU A 243 -18.67 -3.35 -28.73
CA LEU A 243 -19.99 -4.00 -28.82
C LEU A 243 -20.95 -3.05 -29.53
N PRO A 244 -21.60 -3.51 -30.62
CA PRO A 244 -22.58 -2.72 -31.38
C PRO A 244 -23.86 -2.43 -30.58
#